data_1d0403edf8bdf9ba95281965e5181f83
#
_entry.id   1d0403edf8bdf9ba95281965e5181f83
#
_cell.length_a   1.000
_cell.length_b   1.000
_cell.length_c   1.000
_cell.angle_alpha   90.00
_cell.angle_beta   90.00
_cell.angle_gamma   90.00
#
_symmetry.space_group_name_H-M   'P 1'
#
loop_
_entity.id
_entity.type
_entity.pdbx_description
1 polymer ?
#
loop_
_entity_poly.entity_id
_entity_poly.type
_entity_poly.pdbx_seq_one_letter_code
_entity_poly.pdbx_strand_id
1 'polypeptide(L)'
;MLMTNFLQKRKSVRDFKNKKIPADVLAKIKENMKVIDNLDAMAKFYLFENGSIIYKGLDGKAGYNGVMIEAPHYIGLEFNKDFEINILKSGYLLEKLNTEIVNLDLDTCWITVFAVDDNTKKSLFGENGANIDYLIAIGYGKKKKLFDLAVTQERLSVEEIVSKGSLSEPITAEFLENRGLFDLFSSIRYAPSHKNFQPWRFMIKDESVYAYMVKKDGEDKASLIDMGIILFYFEEMAKTIGISHKWNIELEDKGEYLQVGNFKL
;
A
#
# COMPACT_ATOMS: atom_id res chain seq x y z
N MET A 1 -14.42 -9.04 2.24
CA MET A 1 -13.52 -10.02 2.90
C MET A 1 -13.05 -9.39 4.19
N LEU A 2 -12.93 -10.17 5.27
CA LEU A 2 -12.28 -9.67 6.48
C LEU A 2 -10.81 -9.41 6.20
N MET A 3 -10.23 -8.35 6.77
CA MET A 3 -8.82 -7.99 6.59
C MET A 3 -7.88 -9.14 6.95
N THR A 4 -8.20 -9.94 7.97
CA THR A 4 -7.45 -11.14 8.34
C THR A 4 -7.28 -12.13 7.19
N ASN A 5 -8.33 -12.37 6.40
CA ASN A 5 -8.26 -13.25 5.22
C ASN A 5 -7.41 -12.64 4.11
N PHE A 6 -7.49 -11.31 3.93
CA PHE A 6 -6.66 -10.59 2.99
C PHE A 6 -5.18 -10.70 3.35
N LEU A 7 -4.81 -10.45 4.61
CA LEU A 7 -3.44 -10.54 5.08
C LEU A 7 -2.82 -11.93 4.88
N GLN A 8 -3.62 -12.99 5.00
CA GLN A 8 -3.17 -14.37 4.74
C GLN A 8 -2.94 -14.63 3.24
N LYS A 9 -3.75 -14.04 2.36
CA LYS A 9 -3.68 -14.24 0.91
C LYS A 9 -2.67 -13.30 0.23
N ARG A 10 -2.53 -12.07 0.75
CA ARG A 10 -1.73 -11.02 0.11
C ARG A 10 -0.25 -11.39 0.07
N LYS A 11 0.29 -11.40 -1.12
CA LYS A 11 1.72 -11.55 -1.39
C LYS A 11 2.07 -10.74 -2.64
N SER A 12 3.29 -10.27 -2.74
CA SER A 12 3.81 -9.67 -3.97
C SER A 12 4.20 -10.77 -4.95
N VAL A 13 3.43 -10.92 -6.01
CA VAL A 13 3.67 -11.92 -7.07
C VAL A 13 4.41 -11.26 -8.22
N ARG A 14 5.61 -11.74 -8.53
CA ARG A 14 6.50 -11.18 -9.55
C ARG A 14 6.57 -11.98 -10.84
N ASP A 15 5.91 -13.14 -10.90
CA ASP A 15 5.90 -14.02 -12.05
C ASP A 15 4.46 -14.43 -12.38
N PHE A 16 3.93 -13.87 -13.45
CA PHE A 16 2.54 -14.06 -13.86
C PHE A 16 2.45 -15.04 -15.04
N LYS A 17 1.32 -15.75 -15.11
CA LYS A 17 0.95 -16.53 -16.27
C LYS A 17 0.58 -15.58 -17.41
N ASN A 18 0.93 -15.96 -18.65
CA ASN A 18 0.42 -15.28 -19.84
C ASN A 18 -1.04 -15.69 -20.10
N LYS A 19 -1.92 -15.29 -19.16
CA LYS A 19 -3.36 -15.55 -19.20
C LYS A 19 -4.10 -14.26 -18.92
N LYS A 20 -4.89 -13.81 -19.89
CA LYS A 20 -5.74 -12.64 -19.73
C LYS A 20 -6.80 -12.88 -18.64
N ILE A 21 -7.12 -11.82 -17.92
CA ILE A 21 -8.23 -11.80 -16.96
C ILE A 21 -9.53 -11.79 -17.78
N PRO A 22 -10.56 -12.59 -17.42
CA PRO A 22 -11.86 -12.59 -18.09
C PRO A 22 -12.52 -11.22 -18.09
N ALA A 23 -13.29 -10.93 -19.12
CA ALA A 23 -13.92 -9.60 -19.32
C ALA A 23 -14.88 -9.23 -18.19
N ASP A 24 -15.60 -10.20 -17.62
CA ASP A 24 -16.49 -9.99 -16.48
C ASP A 24 -15.74 -9.63 -15.20
N VAL A 25 -14.56 -10.21 -14.97
CA VAL A 25 -13.67 -9.87 -13.85
C VAL A 25 -13.05 -8.48 -14.05
N LEU A 26 -12.61 -8.15 -15.28
CA LEU A 26 -12.12 -6.80 -15.60
C LEU A 26 -13.23 -5.75 -15.41
N ALA A 27 -14.49 -6.08 -15.72
CA ALA A 27 -15.62 -5.18 -15.47
C ALA A 27 -15.80 -4.89 -13.97
N LYS A 28 -15.67 -5.91 -13.09
CA LYS A 28 -15.71 -5.74 -11.63
C LYS A 28 -14.57 -4.88 -11.12
N ILE A 29 -13.35 -5.06 -11.67
CA ILE A 29 -12.21 -4.21 -11.32
C ILE A 29 -12.51 -2.75 -11.68
N LYS A 30 -13.03 -2.47 -12.89
CA LYS A 30 -13.42 -1.12 -13.31
C LYS A 30 -14.52 -0.52 -12.43
N GLU A 31 -15.45 -1.32 -11.96
CA GLU A 31 -16.49 -0.88 -11.00
C GLU A 31 -15.86 -0.49 -9.66
N ASN A 32 -14.99 -1.34 -9.10
CA ASN A 32 -14.25 -1.03 -7.86
C ASN A 32 -13.40 0.24 -8.00
N MET A 33 -12.72 0.42 -9.15
CA MET A 33 -11.97 1.65 -9.43
C MET A 33 -12.87 2.88 -9.35
N LYS A 34 -14.05 2.86 -10.00
CA LYS A 34 -15.00 3.99 -9.96
C LYS A 34 -15.52 4.28 -8.56
N VAL A 35 -15.77 3.24 -7.76
CA VAL A 35 -16.20 3.42 -6.37
C VAL A 35 -15.12 4.12 -5.56
N ILE A 36 -13.85 3.76 -5.77
CA ILE A 36 -12.73 4.33 -5.04
C ILE A 36 -12.38 5.73 -5.56
N ASP A 37 -12.43 5.97 -6.89
CA ASP A 37 -12.25 7.30 -7.49
C ASP A 37 -13.23 8.35 -6.91
N ASN A 38 -14.44 7.92 -6.56
CA ASN A 38 -15.43 8.81 -5.94
C ASN A 38 -15.14 9.14 -4.46
N LEU A 39 -14.18 8.48 -3.82
CA LEU A 39 -13.80 8.79 -2.43
C LEU A 39 -12.89 10.01 -2.33
N ASP A 40 -12.11 10.30 -3.37
CA ASP A 40 -11.21 11.45 -3.40
C ASP A 40 -11.04 11.96 -4.85
N ALA A 41 -11.50 13.18 -5.09
CA ALA A 41 -11.46 13.82 -6.41
C ALA A 41 -10.03 14.10 -6.93
N MET A 42 -9.01 13.96 -6.07
CA MET A 42 -7.59 14.20 -6.41
C MET A 42 -6.87 12.95 -6.92
N ALA A 43 -7.58 11.81 -6.97
CA ALA A 43 -7.04 10.52 -7.41
C ALA A 43 -7.91 9.93 -8.52
N LYS A 44 -7.28 9.27 -9.49
CA LYS A 44 -7.97 8.59 -10.59
C LYS A 44 -7.22 7.34 -11.02
N PHE A 45 -7.95 6.23 -11.11
CA PHE A 45 -7.39 4.95 -11.55
C PHE A 45 -7.52 4.74 -13.05
N TYR A 46 -6.51 4.11 -13.64
CA TYR A 46 -6.47 3.69 -15.03
C TYR A 46 -6.14 2.19 -15.14
N LEU A 47 -6.93 1.46 -15.90
CA LEU A 47 -6.66 0.06 -16.22
C LEU A 47 -6.01 -0.03 -17.61
N PHE A 48 -4.77 -0.53 -17.65
CA PHE A 48 -4.01 -0.81 -18.86
C PHE A 48 -4.22 -2.27 -19.25
N GLU A 49 -5.16 -2.53 -20.15
CA GLU A 49 -5.56 -3.89 -20.53
C GLU A 49 -4.50 -4.62 -21.39
N ASN A 50 -3.68 -3.87 -22.10
CA ASN A 50 -2.57 -4.46 -22.87
C ASN A 50 -1.25 -4.35 -22.09
N GLY A 51 -1.03 -5.29 -21.18
CA GLY A 51 0.16 -5.29 -20.33
C GLY A 51 1.47 -5.38 -21.11
N SER A 52 1.47 -6.01 -22.29
CA SER A 52 2.68 -6.13 -23.12
C SER A 52 3.22 -4.77 -23.59
N ILE A 53 2.35 -3.79 -23.86
CA ILE A 53 2.78 -2.42 -24.22
C ILE A 53 3.45 -1.77 -23.02
N ILE A 54 2.83 -1.84 -21.85
CA ILE A 54 3.35 -1.24 -20.62
C ILE A 54 4.69 -1.90 -20.25
N TYR A 55 4.75 -3.24 -20.26
CA TYR A 55 5.98 -3.96 -19.96
C TYR A 55 7.13 -3.52 -20.86
N LYS A 56 6.95 -3.58 -22.19
CA LYS A 56 8.01 -3.22 -23.15
C LYS A 56 8.47 -1.76 -23.06
N GLY A 57 7.55 -0.86 -22.75
CA GLY A 57 7.88 0.57 -22.61
C GLY A 57 8.63 0.90 -21.32
N LEU A 58 8.50 0.07 -20.28
CA LEU A 58 9.07 0.28 -18.97
C LEU A 58 10.23 -0.66 -18.63
N ASP A 59 10.46 -1.71 -19.41
CA ASP A 59 11.55 -2.66 -19.18
C ASP A 59 12.91 -1.96 -19.20
N GLY A 60 13.72 -2.22 -18.19
CA GLY A 60 14.98 -1.53 -17.94
C GLY A 60 14.86 -0.12 -17.33
N LYS A 61 13.64 0.44 -17.18
CA LYS A 61 13.40 1.81 -16.69
C LYS A 61 12.63 1.85 -15.37
N ALA A 62 11.80 0.85 -15.11
CA ALA A 62 10.90 0.83 -13.94
C ALA A 62 11.14 -0.41 -13.08
N GLY A 63 10.52 -0.43 -11.89
CA GLY A 63 10.63 -1.52 -10.94
C GLY A 63 11.89 -1.46 -10.07
N TYR A 64 12.14 -2.52 -9.32
CA TYR A 64 13.29 -2.58 -8.44
C TYR A 64 14.58 -2.81 -9.25
N ASN A 65 15.53 -1.86 -9.18
CA ASN A 65 16.79 -1.87 -9.97
C ASN A 65 16.56 -2.02 -11.49
N GLY A 66 15.51 -1.43 -12.04
CA GLY A 66 15.18 -1.50 -13.46
C GLY A 66 14.52 -2.82 -13.90
N VAL A 67 14.27 -3.74 -12.96
CA VAL A 67 13.61 -5.02 -13.26
C VAL A 67 12.10 -4.83 -13.27
N MET A 68 11.53 -4.73 -14.46
CA MET A 68 10.09 -4.64 -14.66
C MET A 68 9.42 -6.01 -14.49
N ILE A 69 8.21 -6.04 -13.98
CA ILE A 69 7.41 -7.25 -13.79
C ILE A 69 6.47 -7.39 -14.98
N GLU A 70 6.62 -8.48 -15.75
CA GLU A 70 5.72 -8.79 -16.84
C GLU A 70 4.38 -9.32 -16.32
N ALA A 71 3.29 -8.63 -16.65
CA ALA A 71 1.93 -9.00 -16.28
C ALA A 71 0.95 -8.77 -17.43
N PRO A 72 -0.19 -9.50 -17.49
CA PRO A 72 -1.18 -9.33 -18.53
C PRO A 72 -1.87 -7.96 -18.51
N HIS A 73 -1.98 -7.35 -17.35
CA HIS A 73 -2.62 -6.05 -17.14
C HIS A 73 -1.92 -5.28 -16.04
N TYR A 74 -2.09 -3.93 -16.05
CA TYR A 74 -1.62 -3.05 -14.98
C TYR A 74 -2.70 -2.04 -14.62
N ILE A 75 -2.66 -1.57 -13.39
CA ILE A 75 -3.45 -0.44 -12.92
C ILE A 75 -2.50 0.65 -12.46
N GLY A 76 -2.73 1.89 -12.92
CA GLY A 76 -2.03 3.08 -12.47
C GLY A 76 -2.95 3.98 -11.69
N LEU A 77 -2.39 4.72 -10.74
CA LEU A 77 -3.07 5.77 -10.00
C LEU A 77 -2.45 7.11 -10.37
N GLU A 78 -3.25 7.97 -11.01
CA GLU A 78 -2.97 9.39 -11.18
C GLU A 78 -3.37 10.14 -9.91
N PHE A 79 -2.47 10.96 -9.38
CA PHE A 79 -2.75 11.82 -8.23
C PHE A 79 -1.90 13.10 -8.27
N ASN A 80 -2.38 14.15 -7.59
CA ASN A 80 -1.61 15.37 -7.46
C ASN A 80 -0.50 15.19 -6.42
N LYS A 81 0.75 15.32 -6.86
CA LYS A 81 1.97 15.10 -6.08
C LYS A 81 2.47 16.35 -5.34
N ASP A 82 1.83 17.50 -5.53
CA ASP A 82 2.29 18.77 -4.97
C ASP A 82 2.05 18.85 -3.45
N PHE A 83 1.17 18.01 -2.93
CA PHE A 83 0.82 17.99 -1.51
C PHE A 83 1.11 16.62 -0.89
N GLU A 84 1.84 16.61 0.21
CA GLU A 84 2.21 15.38 0.96
C GLU A 84 0.99 14.56 1.38
N ILE A 85 -0.10 15.23 1.78
CA ILE A 85 -1.35 14.56 2.13
C ILE A 85 -1.94 13.75 0.97
N ASN A 86 -1.78 14.22 -0.27
CA ASN A 86 -2.25 13.49 -1.45
C ASN A 86 -1.37 12.26 -1.72
N ILE A 87 -0.06 12.37 -1.47
CA ILE A 87 0.86 11.25 -1.57
C ILE A 87 0.47 10.15 -0.58
N LEU A 88 0.22 10.50 0.67
CA LEU A 88 -0.24 9.57 1.71
C LEU A 88 -1.58 8.92 1.31
N LYS A 89 -2.57 9.73 0.92
CA LYS A 89 -3.89 9.23 0.48
C LYS A 89 -3.80 8.29 -0.70
N SER A 90 -2.87 8.51 -1.64
CA SER A 90 -2.68 7.62 -2.79
C SER A 90 -2.26 6.23 -2.35
N GLY A 91 -1.37 6.10 -1.36
CA GLY A 91 -1.01 4.81 -0.76
C GLY A 91 -2.21 4.09 -0.18
N TYR A 92 -3.05 4.81 0.57
CA TYR A 92 -4.29 4.29 1.13
C TYR A 92 -5.27 3.79 0.05
N LEU A 93 -5.53 4.61 -0.98
CA LEU A 93 -6.49 4.28 -2.04
C LEU A 93 -5.99 3.13 -2.92
N LEU A 94 -4.70 3.12 -3.25
CA LEU A 94 -4.12 2.07 -4.08
C LEU A 94 -4.13 0.72 -3.36
N GLU A 95 -3.84 0.69 -2.05
CA GLU A 95 -3.90 -0.57 -1.29
C GLU A 95 -5.36 -1.01 -1.03
N LYS A 96 -6.29 -0.07 -0.89
CA LYS A 96 -7.72 -0.38 -0.85
C LYS A 96 -8.15 -1.09 -2.14
N LEU A 97 -7.78 -0.56 -3.31
CA LEU A 97 -8.07 -1.22 -4.59
C LEU A 97 -7.36 -2.58 -4.71
N ASN A 98 -6.10 -2.65 -4.28
CA ASN A 98 -5.35 -3.90 -4.24
C ASN A 98 -6.07 -4.99 -3.45
N THR A 99 -6.68 -4.63 -2.33
CA THR A 99 -7.49 -5.55 -1.51
C THR A 99 -8.69 -6.09 -2.30
N GLU A 100 -9.41 -5.22 -3.01
CA GLU A 100 -10.55 -5.63 -3.84
C GLU A 100 -10.12 -6.55 -4.99
N ILE A 101 -8.96 -6.32 -5.59
CA ILE A 101 -8.41 -7.18 -6.65
C ILE A 101 -8.05 -8.57 -6.11
N VAL A 102 -7.39 -8.64 -4.95
CA VAL A 102 -7.06 -9.92 -4.29
C VAL A 102 -8.34 -10.68 -3.92
N ASN A 103 -9.43 -9.98 -3.58
CA ASN A 103 -10.75 -10.57 -3.33
C ASN A 103 -11.39 -11.24 -4.56
N LEU A 104 -10.94 -10.86 -5.76
CA LEU A 104 -11.34 -11.48 -7.01
C LEU A 104 -10.43 -12.69 -7.38
N ASP A 105 -9.66 -13.21 -6.42
CA ASP A 105 -8.70 -14.31 -6.59
C ASP A 105 -7.62 -14.03 -7.65
N LEU A 106 -7.23 -12.76 -7.79
CA LEU A 106 -6.12 -12.32 -8.60
C LEU A 106 -4.88 -12.08 -7.74
N ASP A 107 -3.72 -12.30 -8.34
CA ASP A 107 -2.43 -11.96 -7.75
C ASP A 107 -1.99 -10.56 -8.21
N THR A 108 -1.22 -9.88 -7.35
CA THR A 108 -0.81 -8.50 -7.58
C THR A 108 0.65 -8.26 -7.22
N CYS A 109 1.24 -7.21 -7.80
CA CYS A 109 2.52 -6.66 -7.37
C CYS A 109 2.59 -5.15 -7.61
N TRP A 110 3.00 -4.41 -6.59
CA TRP A 110 3.32 -2.99 -6.71
C TRP A 110 4.60 -2.78 -7.51
N ILE A 111 4.61 -1.78 -8.38
CA ILE A 111 5.74 -1.38 -9.20
C ILE A 111 5.90 0.13 -9.09
N THR A 112 7.12 0.59 -8.80
CA THR A 112 7.45 2.01 -8.81
C THR A 112 7.85 2.44 -10.21
N VAL A 113 7.32 3.58 -10.68
CA VAL A 113 7.63 4.20 -11.97
C VAL A 113 8.02 5.68 -11.81
N PHE A 114 8.24 6.16 -10.58
CA PHE A 114 8.56 7.57 -10.32
C PHE A 114 9.88 8.03 -10.98
N ALA A 115 10.84 7.13 -11.17
CA ALA A 115 12.13 7.43 -11.82
C ALA A 115 12.07 7.43 -13.36
N VAL A 116 10.92 7.05 -13.94
CA VAL A 116 10.72 7.06 -15.40
C VAL A 116 10.43 8.50 -15.83
N ASP A 117 11.04 8.93 -16.94
CA ASP A 117 10.86 10.26 -17.47
C ASP A 117 9.40 10.53 -17.91
N ASP A 118 8.98 11.78 -17.80
CA ASP A 118 7.60 12.20 -18.06
C ASP A 118 7.14 11.95 -19.50
N ASN A 119 8.02 12.05 -20.48
CA ASN A 119 7.68 11.78 -21.89
C ASN A 119 7.35 10.30 -22.09
N THR A 120 8.16 9.40 -21.52
CA THR A 120 7.87 7.96 -21.53
C THR A 120 6.54 7.68 -20.82
N LYS A 121 6.32 8.24 -19.62
CA LYS A 121 5.05 8.09 -18.90
C LYS A 121 3.84 8.59 -19.71
N LYS A 122 3.92 9.77 -20.30
CA LYS A 122 2.84 10.34 -21.13
C LYS A 122 2.55 9.46 -22.34
N SER A 123 3.58 8.93 -23.01
CA SER A 123 3.40 8.06 -24.18
C SER A 123 2.71 6.73 -23.82
N LEU A 124 2.94 6.20 -22.62
CA LEU A 124 2.41 4.91 -22.19
C LEU A 124 1.05 5.01 -21.48
N PHE A 125 0.86 6.08 -20.71
CA PHE A 125 -0.28 6.24 -19.80
C PHE A 125 -1.27 7.32 -20.24
N GLY A 126 -0.95 8.10 -21.28
CA GLY A 126 -1.76 9.23 -21.75
C GLY A 126 -1.28 10.57 -21.20
N GLU A 127 -1.98 11.65 -21.54
CA GLU A 127 -1.59 13.03 -21.28
C GLU A 127 -1.19 13.31 -19.82
N ASN A 128 -1.96 12.76 -18.87
CA ASN A 128 -1.72 12.90 -17.43
C ASN A 128 -0.74 11.87 -16.87
N GLY A 129 -0.13 11.05 -17.71
CA GLY A 129 0.73 9.94 -17.31
C GLY A 129 1.90 10.34 -16.42
N ALA A 130 2.41 11.58 -16.54
CA ALA A 130 3.45 12.11 -15.66
C ALA A 130 3.08 12.06 -14.16
N ASN A 131 1.77 12.07 -13.85
CA ASN A 131 1.25 12.01 -12.49
C ASN A 131 1.08 10.58 -11.95
N ILE A 132 1.45 9.56 -12.74
CA ILE A 132 1.44 8.16 -12.30
C ILE A 132 2.85 7.76 -11.85
N ASP A 133 3.02 7.48 -10.56
CA ASP A 133 4.29 7.08 -9.96
C ASP A 133 4.29 5.61 -9.52
N TYR A 134 3.11 4.99 -9.43
CA TYR A 134 2.94 3.60 -9.00
C TYR A 134 1.98 2.86 -9.91
N LEU A 135 2.32 1.60 -10.20
CA LEU A 135 1.45 0.65 -10.87
C LEU A 135 1.21 -0.56 -9.96
N ILE A 136 0.07 -1.20 -10.16
CA ILE A 136 -0.17 -2.57 -9.70
C ILE A 136 -0.19 -3.48 -10.93
N ALA A 137 0.76 -4.41 -11.02
CA ALA A 137 0.68 -5.54 -11.95
C ALA A 137 -0.40 -6.49 -11.46
N ILE A 138 -1.29 -6.93 -12.32
CA ILE A 138 -2.42 -7.82 -11.97
C ILE A 138 -2.53 -9.01 -12.94
N GLY A 139 -2.89 -10.16 -12.41
CA GLY A 139 -3.06 -11.38 -13.19
C GLY A 139 -3.11 -12.63 -12.33
N TYR A 140 -2.82 -13.77 -12.93
CA TYR A 140 -2.69 -15.05 -12.25
C TYR A 140 -1.22 -15.40 -12.07
N GLY A 141 -0.75 -15.53 -10.85
CA GLY A 141 0.63 -15.91 -10.56
C GLY A 141 0.97 -17.32 -11.02
N LYS A 142 2.21 -17.53 -11.41
CA LYS A 142 2.74 -18.88 -11.59
C LYS A 142 2.91 -19.56 -10.24
N LYS A 143 2.64 -20.85 -10.16
CA LYS A 143 2.91 -21.62 -8.94
C LYS A 143 4.42 -21.63 -8.68
N LYS A 144 4.83 -21.30 -7.46
CA LYS A 144 6.22 -21.50 -7.03
C LYS A 144 6.58 -22.98 -7.16
N LYS A 145 7.82 -23.27 -7.56
CA LYS A 145 8.33 -24.65 -7.53
C LYS A 145 8.45 -25.09 -6.07
N LEU A 146 8.33 -26.41 -5.84
CA LEU A 146 8.30 -27.00 -4.49
C LEU A 146 9.53 -26.64 -3.63
N PHE A 147 10.64 -26.28 -4.28
CA PHE A 147 11.92 -25.95 -3.64
C PHE A 147 12.24 -24.45 -3.63
N ASP A 148 11.34 -23.57 -4.09
CA ASP A 148 11.56 -22.14 -3.99
C ASP A 148 11.44 -21.73 -2.51
N LEU A 149 12.57 -21.38 -1.91
CA LEU A 149 12.63 -20.86 -0.54
C LEU A 149 11.70 -19.64 -0.44
N ALA A 150 10.81 -19.66 0.54
CA ALA A 150 10.06 -18.47 0.88
C ALA A 150 11.04 -17.46 1.45
N VAL A 151 11.26 -16.36 0.72
CA VAL A 151 12.01 -15.21 1.26
C VAL A 151 11.09 -14.56 2.30
N THR A 152 11.34 -14.85 3.56
CA THR A 152 10.74 -14.15 4.69
C THR A 152 11.50 -12.84 4.90
N GLN A 153 10.82 -11.72 4.74
CA GLN A 153 11.39 -10.43 5.11
C GLN A 153 11.20 -10.22 6.61
N GLU A 154 12.24 -9.77 7.29
CA GLU A 154 12.16 -9.37 8.70
C GLU A 154 11.13 -8.26 8.88
N ARG A 155 10.39 -8.34 9.98
CA ARG A 155 9.42 -7.32 10.38
C ARG A 155 9.77 -6.84 11.77
N LEU A 156 9.68 -5.52 11.94
CA LEU A 156 9.79 -4.94 13.27
C LEU A 156 8.77 -5.60 14.21
N SER A 157 9.15 -5.81 15.45
CA SER A 157 8.25 -6.32 16.49
C SER A 157 7.14 -5.29 16.80
N VAL A 158 6.10 -5.72 17.50
CA VAL A 158 5.05 -4.80 17.95
C VAL A 158 5.63 -3.73 18.87
N GLU A 159 6.55 -4.11 19.75
CA GLU A 159 7.21 -3.23 20.71
C GLU A 159 8.12 -2.19 20.04
N GLU A 160 8.65 -2.49 18.84
CA GLU A 160 9.44 -1.53 18.05
C GLU A 160 8.58 -0.52 17.31
N ILE A 161 7.34 -0.86 16.98
CA ILE A 161 6.44 0.01 16.22
C ILE A 161 5.40 0.72 17.07
N VAL A 162 5.16 0.30 18.33
CA VAL A 162 4.14 0.88 19.20
C VAL A 162 4.77 1.36 20.51
N SER A 163 4.35 2.52 20.97
CA SER A 163 4.76 3.14 22.24
C SER A 163 3.55 3.60 23.04
N LYS A 164 3.73 3.91 24.33
CA LYS A 164 2.69 4.35 25.24
C LYS A 164 3.00 5.77 25.73
N GLY A 165 2.03 6.67 25.66
CA GLY A 165 2.14 8.02 26.22
C GLY A 165 3.10 8.96 25.49
N SER A 166 4.29 8.48 25.12
CA SER A 166 5.27 9.18 24.29
C SER A 166 6.00 8.20 23.34
N LEU A 167 6.63 8.69 22.29
CA LEU A 167 7.37 7.84 21.32
C LEU A 167 8.56 7.11 21.94
N SER A 168 9.07 7.59 23.07
CA SER A 168 10.20 6.99 23.80
C SER A 168 9.78 6.04 24.91
N GLU A 169 8.48 5.97 25.25
CA GLU A 169 7.99 5.09 26.32
C GLU A 169 7.64 3.72 25.74
N PRO A 170 8.36 2.64 26.14
CA PRO A 170 8.10 1.33 25.61
C PRO A 170 6.71 0.81 26.03
N ILE A 171 6.12 0.00 25.18
CA ILE A 171 4.86 -0.69 25.44
C ILE A 171 5.11 -2.16 25.79
N THR A 172 4.20 -2.79 26.50
CA THR A 172 4.23 -4.23 26.74
C THR A 172 3.11 -4.94 25.99
N ALA A 173 3.33 -6.20 25.62
CA ALA A 173 2.29 -7.05 25.04
C ALA A 173 1.04 -7.11 25.95
N GLU A 174 1.23 -7.28 27.25
CA GLU A 174 0.16 -7.30 28.24
C GLU A 174 -0.73 -6.04 28.19
N PHE A 175 -0.11 -4.85 28.04
CA PHE A 175 -0.88 -3.59 27.92
C PHE A 175 -1.77 -3.60 26.68
N LEU A 176 -1.26 -4.11 25.55
CA LEU A 176 -2.02 -4.21 24.31
C LEU A 176 -3.10 -5.28 24.36
N GLU A 177 -2.81 -6.44 24.99
CA GLU A 177 -3.77 -7.53 25.19
C GLU A 177 -4.95 -7.07 26.06
N ASN A 178 -4.67 -6.38 27.18
CA ASN A 178 -5.70 -5.83 28.06
C ASN A 178 -6.61 -4.81 27.38
N ARG A 179 -6.17 -4.20 26.29
CA ARG A 179 -6.97 -3.27 25.46
C ARG A 179 -7.54 -3.92 24.20
N GLY A 180 -7.29 -5.20 23.94
CA GLY A 180 -7.72 -5.91 22.74
C GLY A 180 -7.02 -5.44 21.46
N LEU A 181 -5.84 -4.81 21.57
CA LEU A 181 -5.13 -4.20 20.43
C LEU A 181 -3.92 -5.02 19.95
N PHE A 182 -3.50 -6.05 20.69
CA PHE A 182 -2.31 -6.81 20.34
C PHE A 182 -2.42 -7.48 18.97
N ASP A 183 -3.55 -8.15 18.69
CA ASP A 183 -3.78 -8.81 17.40
C ASP A 183 -3.85 -7.82 16.23
N LEU A 184 -4.39 -6.62 16.47
CA LEU A 184 -4.41 -5.56 15.48
C LEU A 184 -2.99 -5.20 15.05
N PHE A 185 -2.13 -4.80 16.00
CA PHE A 185 -0.76 -4.38 15.70
C PHE A 185 0.11 -5.54 15.19
N SER A 186 -0.05 -6.75 15.74
CA SER A 186 0.62 -7.96 15.26
C SER A 186 0.27 -8.29 13.82
N SER A 187 -0.92 -7.94 13.37
CA SER A 187 -1.38 -8.18 11.99
C SER A 187 -0.89 -7.09 11.04
N ILE A 188 -1.07 -5.81 11.39
CA ILE A 188 -0.76 -4.72 10.47
C ILE A 188 0.74 -4.53 10.21
N ARG A 189 1.62 -4.94 11.13
CA ARG A 189 3.07 -4.88 10.92
C ARG A 189 3.56 -5.63 9.69
N TYR A 190 2.73 -6.51 9.11
CA TYR A 190 3.01 -7.19 7.85
C TYR A 190 2.63 -6.39 6.60
N ALA A 191 2.16 -5.16 6.74
CA ALA A 191 1.91 -4.26 5.62
C ALA A 191 3.16 -4.13 4.73
N PRO A 192 3.02 -4.07 3.39
CA PRO A 192 4.18 -3.85 2.52
C PRO A 192 4.74 -2.44 2.72
N SER A 193 6.05 -2.31 2.51
CA SER A 193 6.70 -1.00 2.42
C SER A 193 7.82 -1.01 1.39
N HIS A 194 8.15 0.16 0.87
CA HIS A 194 9.26 0.35 -0.05
C HIS A 194 10.56 -0.16 0.58
N LYS A 195 11.30 -1.02 -0.12
CA LYS A 195 12.54 -1.67 0.37
C LYS A 195 12.41 -2.32 1.76
N ASN A 196 11.18 -2.65 2.21
CA ASN A 196 10.87 -3.15 3.56
C ASN A 196 11.27 -2.17 4.68
N PHE A 197 11.20 -0.88 4.42
CA PHE A 197 11.68 0.15 5.32
C PHE A 197 10.83 0.30 6.60
N GLN A 198 9.51 0.01 6.55
CA GLN A 198 8.59 0.03 7.69
C GLN A 198 8.65 1.37 8.46
N PRO A 199 8.32 2.51 7.80
CA PRO A 199 8.54 3.83 8.38
C PRO A 199 7.58 4.21 9.50
N TRP A 200 6.60 3.38 9.79
CA TRP A 200 5.53 3.68 10.75
C TRP A 200 5.95 3.46 12.20
N ARG A 201 5.50 4.39 13.06
CA ARG A 201 5.47 4.25 14.51
C ARG A 201 4.09 4.68 14.99
N PHE A 202 3.62 4.02 16.02
CA PHE A 202 2.33 4.32 16.65
C PHE A 202 2.53 4.68 18.12
N MET A 203 1.76 5.63 18.59
CA MET A 203 1.74 5.98 20.01
C MET A 203 0.30 5.89 20.50
N ILE A 204 0.08 5.11 21.56
CA ILE A 204 -1.22 5.04 22.24
C ILE A 204 -1.19 6.02 23.39
N LYS A 205 -2.08 7.00 23.34
CA LYS A 205 -2.26 7.98 24.39
C LYS A 205 -3.75 8.23 24.62
N ASP A 206 -4.19 8.11 25.87
CA ASP A 206 -5.59 8.18 26.25
C ASP A 206 -6.43 7.16 25.43
N GLU A 207 -7.50 7.58 24.79
CA GLU A 207 -8.37 6.77 23.92
C GLU A 207 -8.06 6.95 22.43
N SER A 208 -6.78 7.22 22.08
CA SER A 208 -6.37 7.49 20.72
C SER A 208 -5.05 6.83 20.36
N VAL A 209 -4.93 6.48 19.09
CA VAL A 209 -3.67 6.06 18.47
C VAL A 209 -3.20 7.17 17.54
N TYR A 210 -1.97 7.60 17.72
CA TYR A 210 -1.28 8.57 16.88
C TYR A 210 -0.32 7.82 15.95
N ALA A 211 -0.33 8.13 14.67
CA ALA A 211 0.58 7.55 13.69
C ALA A 211 1.68 8.53 13.32
N TYR A 212 2.91 8.04 13.29
CA TYR A 212 4.11 8.80 12.98
C TYR A 212 4.90 8.10 11.88
N MET A 213 5.46 8.88 10.96
CA MET A 213 6.42 8.45 9.97
C MET A 213 7.82 8.80 10.42
N VAL A 214 8.73 7.84 10.43
CA VAL A 214 10.17 8.11 10.59
C VAL A 214 10.66 8.78 9.32
N LYS A 215 11.21 9.98 9.43
CA LYS A 215 11.80 10.69 8.29
C LYS A 215 13.13 10.06 7.89
N LYS A 216 13.39 10.02 6.60
CA LYS A 216 14.65 9.54 6.06
C LYS A 216 14.95 10.26 4.76
N ASP A 217 16.09 10.93 4.74
CA ASP A 217 16.54 11.72 3.59
C ASP A 217 16.42 10.96 2.28
N GLY A 218 15.74 11.56 1.31
CA GLY A 218 15.52 11.03 -0.03
C GLY A 218 14.46 9.93 -0.16
N GLU A 219 13.88 9.44 0.96
CA GLU A 219 12.87 8.36 0.95
C GLU A 219 11.47 8.83 1.42
N ASP A 220 11.30 10.10 1.80
CA ASP A 220 10.07 10.59 2.45
C ASP A 220 8.81 10.41 1.60
N LYS A 221 8.89 10.60 0.28
CA LYS A 221 7.73 10.38 -0.60
C LYS A 221 7.29 8.91 -0.62
N ALA A 222 8.24 7.98 -0.69
CA ALA A 222 7.94 6.55 -0.62
C ALA A 222 7.39 6.17 0.76
N SER A 223 7.94 6.76 1.82
CA SER A 223 7.48 6.57 3.20
C SER A 223 6.06 7.08 3.42
N LEU A 224 5.66 8.21 2.80
CA LEU A 224 4.27 8.70 2.83
C LEU A 224 3.29 7.73 2.17
N ILE A 225 3.66 7.13 1.04
CA ILE A 225 2.85 6.05 0.42
C ILE A 225 2.71 4.87 1.39
N ASP A 226 3.80 4.42 2.00
CA ASP A 226 3.80 3.33 2.97
C ASP A 226 2.93 3.66 4.19
N MET A 227 2.94 4.92 4.65
CA MET A 227 2.03 5.38 5.69
C MET A 227 0.57 5.26 5.26
N GLY A 228 0.22 5.66 4.04
CA GLY A 228 -1.14 5.46 3.51
C GLY A 228 -1.58 4.00 3.55
N ILE A 229 -0.69 3.08 3.16
CA ILE A 229 -0.94 1.64 3.19
C ILE A 229 -1.21 1.15 4.62
N ILE A 230 -0.35 1.50 5.58
CA ILE A 230 -0.50 1.03 6.96
C ILE A 230 -1.74 1.61 7.64
N LEU A 231 -2.10 2.88 7.35
CA LEU A 231 -3.34 3.47 7.87
C LEU A 231 -4.58 2.75 7.35
N PHE A 232 -4.60 2.33 6.08
CA PHE A 232 -5.66 1.50 5.52
C PHE A 232 -5.75 0.15 6.26
N TYR A 233 -4.62 -0.53 6.45
CA TYR A 233 -4.60 -1.80 7.18
C TYR A 233 -5.10 -1.65 8.61
N PHE A 234 -4.69 -0.58 9.29
CA PHE A 234 -5.14 -0.29 10.65
C PHE A 234 -6.67 -0.13 10.71
N GLU A 235 -7.26 0.69 9.83
CA GLU A 235 -8.71 0.88 9.80
C GLU A 235 -9.46 -0.43 9.55
N GLU A 236 -9.02 -1.22 8.59
CA GLU A 236 -9.70 -2.48 8.26
C GLU A 236 -9.55 -3.53 9.36
N MET A 237 -8.40 -3.56 10.06
CA MET A 237 -8.23 -4.41 11.25
C MET A 237 -9.06 -3.92 12.44
N ALA A 238 -9.11 -2.60 12.68
CA ALA A 238 -9.93 -2.00 13.74
C ALA A 238 -11.41 -2.38 13.60
N LYS A 239 -11.92 -2.44 12.37
CA LYS A 239 -13.31 -2.90 12.11
C LYS A 239 -13.55 -4.35 12.57
N THR A 240 -12.53 -5.21 12.51
CA THR A 240 -12.68 -6.62 12.94
C THR A 240 -12.86 -6.76 14.45
N ILE A 241 -12.43 -5.77 15.21
CA ILE A 241 -12.60 -5.68 16.68
C ILE A 241 -13.70 -4.70 17.11
N GLY A 242 -14.56 -4.28 16.15
CA GLY A 242 -15.74 -3.46 16.43
C GLY A 242 -15.50 -1.94 16.42
N ILE A 243 -14.30 -1.47 16.07
CA ILE A 243 -13.98 -0.04 16.01
C ILE A 243 -14.10 0.44 14.56
N SER A 244 -15.08 1.31 14.27
CA SER A 244 -15.40 1.77 12.91
C SER A 244 -15.08 3.24 12.66
N HIS A 245 -14.15 3.80 13.43
CA HIS A 245 -13.68 5.18 13.23
C HIS A 245 -12.78 5.29 11.98
N LYS A 246 -12.44 6.51 11.65
CA LYS A 246 -11.52 6.87 10.55
C LYS A 246 -10.34 7.63 11.11
N TRP A 247 -9.22 7.55 10.42
CA TRP A 247 -8.09 8.43 10.69
C TRP A 247 -8.48 9.89 10.45
N ASN A 248 -8.18 10.73 11.42
CA ASN A 248 -8.09 12.17 11.20
C ASN A 248 -6.67 12.46 10.72
N ILE A 249 -6.52 12.75 9.42
CA ILE A 249 -5.21 12.97 8.80
C ILE A 249 -4.80 14.42 9.01
N GLU A 250 -3.68 14.61 9.70
CA GLU A 250 -3.09 15.91 9.97
C GLU A 250 -1.57 15.77 10.02
N LEU A 251 -0.89 16.40 9.05
CA LEU A 251 0.57 16.32 8.94
C LEU A 251 1.20 17.40 9.82
N GLU A 252 1.99 16.99 10.80
CA GLU A 252 2.70 17.89 11.71
C GLU A 252 4.15 17.44 11.88
N ASP A 253 5.09 18.35 11.60
CA ASP A 253 6.52 18.10 11.78
C ASP A 253 6.88 17.98 13.25
N LYS A 254 7.50 16.85 13.63
CA LYS A 254 7.97 16.55 14.99
C LYS A 254 9.47 16.24 15.00
N GLY A 255 10.26 16.90 14.16
CA GLY A 255 11.70 16.70 14.05
C GLY A 255 12.06 15.43 13.27
N GLU A 256 12.54 14.39 13.93
CA GLU A 256 12.86 13.09 13.29
C GLU A 256 11.62 12.34 12.79
N TYR A 257 10.43 12.77 13.21
CA TYR A 257 9.15 12.19 12.85
C TYR A 257 8.26 13.20 12.16
N LEU A 258 7.38 12.71 11.30
CA LEU A 258 6.20 13.40 10.82
C LEU A 258 4.98 12.72 11.44
N GLN A 259 4.22 13.43 12.29
CA GLN A 259 2.91 12.93 12.70
C GLN A 259 1.99 12.98 11.48
N VAL A 260 1.29 11.88 11.19
CA VAL A 260 0.43 11.79 10.00
C VAL A 260 -1.05 11.77 10.33
N GLY A 261 -1.39 11.60 11.59
CA GLY A 261 -2.78 11.68 12.04
C GLY A 261 -3.03 10.95 13.35
N ASN A 262 -4.31 10.94 13.74
CA ASN A 262 -4.80 10.24 14.92
C ASN A 262 -6.07 9.44 14.61
N PHE A 263 -6.28 8.39 15.39
CA PHE A 263 -7.43 7.49 15.30
C PHE A 263 -8.03 7.27 16.70
N LYS A 264 -9.33 7.47 16.85
CA LYS A 264 -10.03 7.25 18.12
C LYS A 264 -10.32 5.76 18.30
N LEU A 265 -9.96 5.22 19.47
CA LEU A 265 -10.24 3.83 19.86
C LEU A 265 -11.68 3.65 20.34
#